data_30db988205c3990049e3cdb08a9c3173
#
_entry.id   30db988205c3990049e3cdb08a9c3173
#
_cell.length_a   1.000
_cell.length_b   1.000
_cell.length_c   1.000
_cell.angle_alpha   90.00
_cell.angle_beta   90.00
_cell.angle_gamma   90.00
#
_symmetry.space_group_name_H-M   'P 1'
#
loop_
_entity.id
_entity.type
_entity.pdbx_description
1 polymer ?
#
loop_
_entity_poly.entity_id
_entity_poly.type
_entity_poly.pdbx_seq_one_letter_code
_entity_poly.pdbx_strand_id
1 'polypeptide(L)'
;MTALAKCPVMHGQAPAQSTSRGTSNRDWWPNQLNLKILHQNSSLTNPMGAGFNYAKAFKSLDLQALKQDLYALMNDSQEWWPADYGHYGGLFIRMAWHSAGTYRTADGRGGGGTGQQRFAPLNSWPDNGNLDKARLLLWPIKQKYGNKISWADLMILAGNCALESMGFKTFGFAGGRADVWEPEEDVYWGKETGWLDDERYTADRELENPLAAVQMGLIY
;
A
#
# COMPACT_ATOMS: atom_id res chain seq x y z
N MET A 1 17.02 -12.73 34.42
CA MET A 1 15.75 -12.05 34.73
C MET A 1 15.34 -11.35 33.46
N THR A 2 14.45 -11.95 32.70
CA THR A 2 13.99 -11.47 31.40
C THR A 2 12.85 -10.48 31.61
N ALA A 3 13.09 -9.23 31.26
CA ALA A 3 12.03 -8.21 31.30
C ALA A 3 11.04 -8.45 30.15
N LEU A 4 9.80 -8.75 30.47
CA LEU A 4 8.69 -8.83 29.52
C LEU A 4 8.44 -7.43 28.94
N ALA A 5 8.58 -7.32 27.63
CA ALA A 5 8.23 -6.12 26.90
C ALA A 5 6.73 -5.80 27.10
N LYS A 6 6.43 -4.63 27.66
CA LYS A 6 5.06 -4.16 27.87
C LYS A 6 4.50 -3.67 26.54
N CYS A 7 3.38 -4.26 26.12
CA CYS A 7 2.63 -3.83 24.95
C CYS A 7 2.16 -2.36 25.11
N PRO A 8 2.40 -1.45 24.15
CA PRO A 8 2.07 -0.02 24.29
C PRO A 8 0.56 0.29 24.32
N VAL A 9 -0.29 -0.67 24.06
CA VAL A 9 -1.75 -0.47 23.95
C VAL A 9 -2.46 -0.42 25.31
N MET A 10 -1.76 -0.64 26.44
CA MET A 10 -2.41 -0.84 27.74
C MET A 10 -2.25 0.34 28.72
N HIS A 11 -2.09 1.56 28.25
CA HIS A 11 -2.08 2.74 29.13
C HIS A 11 -3.26 3.73 28.95
N GLY A 12 -4.44 3.20 28.59
CA GLY A 12 -5.68 3.87 28.94
C GLY A 12 -6.04 3.51 30.38
N GLN A 13 -6.20 4.50 31.27
CA GLN A 13 -6.80 4.24 32.57
C GLN A 13 -8.14 3.56 32.36
N ALA A 14 -8.29 2.34 32.87
CA ALA A 14 -9.57 1.67 32.89
C ALA A 14 -10.56 2.56 33.65
N PRO A 15 -11.74 2.89 33.07
CA PRO A 15 -12.75 3.60 33.81
C PRO A 15 -13.15 2.73 35.02
N ALA A 16 -13.27 3.38 36.18
CA ALA A 16 -13.67 2.71 37.42
C ALA A 16 -14.96 1.92 37.15
N GLN A 17 -14.91 0.62 37.26
CA GLN A 17 -16.07 -0.24 37.10
C GLN A 17 -17.03 0.02 38.24
N SER A 18 -18.14 0.64 37.95
CA SER A 18 -19.28 0.67 38.86
C SER A 18 -19.96 -0.72 38.78
N THR A 19 -19.87 -1.47 39.86
CA THR A 19 -20.30 -2.87 39.94
C THR A 19 -21.82 -3.06 39.99
N SER A 20 -22.64 -2.07 39.65
CA SER A 20 -24.10 -2.14 39.83
C SER A 20 -24.94 -1.86 38.58
N ARG A 21 -24.37 -1.55 37.45
CA ARG A 21 -25.11 -1.38 36.19
C ARG A 21 -24.43 -2.16 35.08
N GLY A 22 -25.14 -3.08 34.43
CA GLY A 22 -24.67 -3.70 33.19
C GLY A 22 -24.35 -2.64 32.16
N THR A 23 -23.34 -2.89 31.35
CA THR A 23 -22.96 -2.01 30.24
C THR A 23 -24.07 -1.99 29.18
N SER A 24 -24.42 -0.82 28.70
CA SER A 24 -25.35 -0.63 27.59
C SER A 24 -24.59 -0.55 26.28
N ASN A 25 -25.27 -0.73 25.14
CA ASN A 25 -24.68 -0.51 23.83
C ASN A 25 -24.06 0.89 23.68
N ARG A 26 -24.54 1.86 24.44
CA ARG A 26 -24.04 3.23 24.45
C ARG A 26 -22.65 3.36 25.07
N ASP A 27 -22.28 2.44 25.97
CA ASP A 27 -20.97 2.43 26.62
C ASP A 27 -19.88 1.88 25.69
N TRP A 28 -20.30 1.18 24.63
CA TRP A 28 -19.41 0.58 23.64
C TRP A 28 -19.47 1.25 22.28
N TRP A 29 -20.61 1.83 21.93
CA TRP A 29 -20.86 2.45 20.64
C TRP A 29 -21.19 3.96 20.78
N PRO A 30 -20.67 4.83 19.90
CA PRO A 30 -19.71 4.61 18.80
C PRO A 30 -18.25 4.79 19.22
N ASN A 31 -17.98 5.12 20.49
CA ASN A 31 -16.72 5.72 20.92
C ASN A 31 -15.66 4.72 21.40
N GLN A 32 -16.03 3.47 21.69
CA GLN A 32 -15.11 2.48 22.24
C GLN A 32 -14.90 1.26 21.34
N LEU A 33 -15.81 0.98 20.43
CA LEU A 33 -15.71 -0.13 19.51
C LEU A 33 -15.81 0.37 18.08
N ASN A 34 -14.73 0.31 17.34
CA ASN A 34 -14.74 0.64 15.92
C ASN A 34 -15.30 -0.53 15.10
N LEU A 35 -16.61 -0.49 14.85
CA LEU A 35 -17.29 -1.52 14.05
C LEU A 35 -17.16 -1.31 12.54
N LYS A 36 -16.55 -0.21 12.08
CA LYS A 36 -16.34 0.06 10.66
C LYS A 36 -15.54 -1.03 9.98
N ILE A 37 -14.59 -1.62 10.70
CA ILE A 37 -13.76 -2.72 10.19
C ILE A 37 -14.60 -3.93 9.74
N LEU A 38 -15.78 -4.15 10.31
CA LEU A 38 -16.67 -5.24 9.91
C LEU A 38 -17.31 -5.02 8.53
N HIS A 39 -17.31 -3.79 8.05
CA HIS A 39 -17.84 -3.43 6.73
C HIS A 39 -16.75 -3.24 5.67
N GLN A 40 -15.49 -3.33 6.09
CA GLN A 40 -14.36 -3.17 5.20
C GLN A 40 -14.32 -4.31 4.17
N ASN A 41 -14.02 -3.97 2.92
CA ASN A 41 -13.98 -4.92 1.80
C ASN A 41 -15.32 -5.66 1.58
N SER A 42 -16.44 -5.00 1.85
CA SER A 42 -17.76 -5.53 1.52
C SER A 42 -17.87 -5.87 0.03
N SER A 43 -18.58 -6.95 -0.30
CA SER A 43 -18.88 -7.29 -1.70
C SER A 43 -19.65 -6.19 -2.44
N LEU A 44 -20.32 -5.30 -1.71
CA LEU A 44 -21.06 -4.16 -2.27
C LEU A 44 -20.14 -3.04 -2.76
N THR A 45 -18.93 -2.93 -2.22
CA THR A 45 -17.93 -1.95 -2.67
C THR A 45 -17.14 -2.42 -3.89
N ASN A 46 -17.22 -3.70 -4.23
CA ASN A 46 -16.49 -4.29 -5.34
C ASN A 46 -17.25 -4.09 -6.67
N PRO A 47 -16.78 -3.21 -7.58
CA PRO A 47 -17.45 -2.94 -8.85
C PRO A 47 -17.39 -4.10 -9.84
N MET A 48 -16.57 -5.12 -9.55
CA MET A 48 -16.35 -6.25 -10.45
C MET A 48 -17.47 -7.30 -10.39
N GLY A 49 -18.33 -7.21 -9.38
CA GLY A 49 -19.42 -8.17 -9.17
C GLY A 49 -18.95 -9.52 -8.61
N ALA A 50 -19.91 -10.26 -8.04
CA ALA A 50 -19.64 -11.50 -7.30
C ALA A 50 -19.07 -12.65 -8.15
N GLY A 51 -19.26 -12.61 -9.48
CA GLY A 51 -18.77 -13.66 -10.40
C GLY A 51 -17.32 -13.43 -10.88
N PHE A 52 -16.72 -12.30 -10.58
CA PHE A 52 -15.36 -12.00 -11.04
C PHE A 52 -14.31 -12.73 -10.19
N ASN A 53 -13.36 -13.37 -10.89
CA ASN A 53 -12.23 -14.03 -10.27
C ASN A 53 -10.94 -13.52 -10.90
N TYR A 54 -10.19 -12.72 -10.15
CA TYR A 54 -8.98 -12.09 -10.65
C TYR A 54 -7.89 -13.11 -11.05
N ALA A 55 -7.69 -14.16 -10.26
CA ALA A 55 -6.69 -15.18 -10.58
C ALA A 55 -6.98 -15.86 -11.93
N LYS A 56 -8.27 -16.06 -12.24
CA LYS A 56 -8.70 -16.59 -13.55
C LYS A 56 -8.48 -15.58 -14.66
N ALA A 57 -8.79 -14.30 -14.42
CA ALA A 57 -8.56 -13.23 -15.38
C ALA A 57 -7.06 -13.05 -15.67
N PHE A 58 -6.23 -13.04 -14.64
CA PHE A 58 -4.78 -12.92 -14.76
C PHE A 58 -4.15 -14.07 -15.58
N LYS A 59 -4.64 -15.30 -15.44
CA LYS A 59 -4.17 -16.44 -16.25
C LYS A 59 -4.38 -16.27 -17.75
N SER A 60 -5.30 -15.40 -18.17
CA SER A 60 -5.56 -15.08 -19.57
C SER A 60 -4.73 -13.90 -20.10
N LEU A 61 -3.88 -13.32 -19.26
CA LEU A 61 -3.01 -12.20 -19.59
C LEU A 61 -1.81 -12.67 -20.40
N ASP A 62 -1.52 -12.00 -21.51
CA ASP A 62 -0.21 -12.11 -22.16
C ASP A 62 0.78 -11.21 -21.39
N LEU A 63 1.48 -11.82 -20.44
CA LEU A 63 2.44 -11.13 -19.59
C LEU A 63 3.63 -10.58 -20.39
N GLN A 64 4.04 -11.26 -21.45
CA GLN A 64 5.16 -10.80 -22.27
C GLN A 64 4.79 -9.56 -23.08
N ALA A 65 3.61 -9.54 -23.68
CA ALA A 65 3.11 -8.34 -24.35
C ALA A 65 2.97 -7.16 -23.39
N LEU A 66 2.46 -7.39 -22.18
CA LEU A 66 2.37 -6.35 -21.15
C LEU A 66 3.75 -5.81 -20.76
N LYS A 67 4.74 -6.68 -20.58
CA LYS A 67 6.13 -6.25 -20.29
C LYS A 67 6.71 -5.41 -21.42
N GLN A 68 6.46 -5.77 -22.70
CA GLN A 68 6.91 -4.96 -23.84
C GLN A 68 6.29 -3.57 -23.84
N ASP A 69 5.00 -3.46 -23.56
CA ASP A 69 4.34 -2.15 -23.43
C ASP A 69 4.94 -1.32 -22.27
N LEU A 70 5.24 -1.96 -21.14
CA LEU A 70 5.91 -1.28 -20.02
C LEU A 70 7.33 -0.83 -20.38
N TYR A 71 8.11 -1.64 -21.10
CA TYR A 71 9.44 -1.23 -21.58
C TYR A 71 9.37 -0.06 -22.56
N ALA A 72 8.39 -0.06 -23.45
CA ALA A 72 8.17 1.06 -24.35
C ALA A 72 7.83 2.34 -23.59
N LEU A 73 6.94 2.25 -22.59
CA LEU A 73 6.55 3.37 -21.75
C LEU A 73 7.75 3.99 -21.01
N MET A 74 8.76 3.20 -20.61
CA MET A 74 9.91 3.73 -19.86
C MET A 74 10.62 4.88 -20.57
N ASN A 75 10.62 4.89 -21.91
CA ASN A 75 11.32 5.88 -22.74
C ASN A 75 10.36 6.83 -23.49
N ASP A 76 9.07 6.69 -23.31
CA ASP A 76 8.05 7.52 -23.95
C ASP A 76 7.73 8.74 -23.08
N SER A 77 8.64 9.72 -23.09
CA SER A 77 8.52 10.93 -22.28
C SER A 77 7.33 11.78 -22.70
N GLN A 78 6.42 12.05 -21.76
CA GLN A 78 5.21 12.84 -21.99
C GLN A 78 5.44 14.32 -21.66
N GLU A 79 4.91 15.23 -22.48
CA GLU A 79 5.05 16.68 -22.27
C GLU A 79 4.44 17.14 -20.92
N TRP A 80 3.34 16.55 -20.51
CA TRP A 80 2.65 16.90 -19.26
C TRP A 80 3.38 16.41 -18.00
N TRP A 81 4.28 15.41 -18.13
CA TRP A 81 5.14 14.89 -17.09
C TRP A 81 6.42 14.35 -17.70
N PRO A 82 7.39 15.21 -18.01
CA PRO A 82 8.63 14.79 -18.67
C PRO A 82 9.42 13.79 -17.82
N ALA A 83 9.99 12.80 -18.49
CA ALA A 83 10.82 11.80 -17.85
C ALA A 83 12.18 12.37 -17.47
N ASP A 84 12.62 12.12 -16.25
CA ASP A 84 13.95 12.48 -15.79
C ASP A 84 15.02 11.77 -16.63
N TYR A 85 15.89 12.54 -17.25
CA TYR A 85 16.91 12.00 -18.17
C TYR A 85 16.34 11.12 -19.29
N GLY A 86 15.07 11.32 -19.65
CA GLY A 86 14.38 10.58 -20.72
C GLY A 86 13.91 9.17 -20.33
N HIS A 87 13.90 8.83 -19.06
CA HIS A 87 13.50 7.49 -18.60
C HIS A 87 12.68 7.52 -17.30
N TYR A 88 11.49 6.91 -17.29
CA TYR A 88 10.60 6.87 -16.13
C TYR A 88 10.97 5.83 -15.05
N GLY A 89 12.02 5.07 -15.24
CA GLY A 89 12.38 3.95 -14.36
C GLY A 89 12.46 4.32 -12.89
N GLY A 90 13.13 5.44 -12.56
CA GLY A 90 13.22 5.89 -11.18
C GLY A 90 11.85 6.14 -10.53
N LEU A 91 10.93 6.77 -11.28
CA LEU A 91 9.57 7.03 -10.81
C LEU A 91 8.78 5.73 -10.57
N PHE A 92 8.90 4.75 -11.47
CA PHE A 92 8.19 3.47 -11.31
C PHE A 92 8.81 2.57 -10.24
N ILE A 93 10.13 2.59 -10.07
CA ILE A 93 10.79 1.90 -8.95
C ILE A 93 10.30 2.49 -7.63
N ARG A 94 10.29 3.81 -7.51
CA ARG A 94 9.78 4.49 -6.32
C ARG A 94 8.32 4.13 -6.06
N MET A 95 7.46 4.14 -7.07
CA MET A 95 6.06 3.74 -6.92
C MET A 95 5.91 2.30 -6.40
N ALA A 96 6.64 1.36 -6.98
CA ALA A 96 6.62 -0.04 -6.56
C ALA A 96 7.15 -0.22 -5.13
N TRP A 97 8.26 0.45 -4.81
CA TRP A 97 8.84 0.45 -3.47
C TRP A 97 7.87 1.01 -2.43
N HIS A 98 7.24 2.15 -2.71
CA HIS A 98 6.27 2.77 -1.82
C HIS A 98 4.95 2.00 -1.72
N SER A 99 4.64 1.15 -2.70
CA SER A 99 3.53 0.19 -2.57
C SER A 99 3.90 -0.96 -1.63
N ALA A 100 5.09 -1.53 -1.80
CA ALA A 100 5.54 -2.68 -1.01
C ALA A 100 5.99 -2.29 0.41
N GLY A 101 6.64 -1.14 0.55
CA GLY A 101 7.28 -0.69 1.78
C GLY A 101 6.33 -0.25 2.90
N THR A 102 5.03 -0.25 2.66
CA THR A 102 4.00 -0.05 3.68
C THR A 102 3.72 -1.30 4.51
N TYR A 103 4.35 -2.43 4.16
CA TYR A 103 4.16 -3.68 4.89
C TYR A 103 4.66 -3.57 6.33
N ARG A 104 3.84 -4.02 7.27
CA ARG A 104 4.15 -4.03 8.70
C ARG A 104 4.36 -5.45 9.19
N THR A 105 5.51 -5.70 9.79
CA THR A 105 5.85 -7.02 10.32
C THR A 105 5.04 -7.41 11.55
N ALA A 106 4.59 -6.41 12.32
CA ALA A 106 3.88 -6.63 13.58
C ALA A 106 2.49 -7.27 13.40
N ASP A 107 1.77 -6.89 12.35
CA ASP A 107 0.40 -7.33 12.09
C ASP A 107 0.16 -7.86 10.66
N GLY A 108 1.17 -7.80 9.81
CA GLY A 108 1.09 -8.28 8.43
C GLY A 108 0.28 -7.40 7.49
N ARG A 109 -0.08 -6.19 7.89
CA ARG A 109 -0.85 -5.24 7.09
C ARG A 109 0.03 -4.40 6.19
N GLY A 110 -0.61 -3.71 5.25
CA GLY A 110 0.07 -2.91 4.24
C GLY A 110 0.67 -3.76 3.13
N GLY A 111 1.69 -3.21 2.49
CA GLY A 111 2.37 -3.84 1.35
C GLY A 111 1.64 -3.67 0.03
N GLY A 112 2.23 -4.23 -1.02
CA GLY A 112 1.76 -4.08 -2.41
C GLY A 112 0.59 -5.00 -2.79
N GLY A 113 0.00 -5.73 -1.83
CA GLY A 113 -0.93 -6.82 -2.10
C GLY A 113 -2.30 -6.44 -2.60
N THR A 114 -2.75 -5.20 -2.38
CA THR A 114 -4.14 -4.78 -2.60
C THR A 114 -4.29 -3.48 -3.38
N GLY A 115 -3.16 -2.84 -3.74
CA GLY A 115 -3.17 -1.59 -4.50
C GLY A 115 -3.64 -0.37 -3.70
N GLN A 116 -3.47 -0.35 -2.41
CA GLN A 116 -3.91 0.70 -1.49
C GLN A 116 -3.30 2.08 -1.77
N GLN A 117 -2.15 2.17 -2.44
CA GLN A 117 -1.53 3.44 -2.81
C GLN A 117 -2.46 4.36 -3.65
N ARG A 118 -3.53 3.82 -4.24
CA ARG A 118 -4.54 4.60 -4.97
C ARG A 118 -5.45 5.42 -4.07
N PHE A 119 -5.54 5.07 -2.79
CA PHE A 119 -6.52 5.61 -1.85
C PHE A 119 -5.88 6.43 -0.73
N ALA A 120 -6.70 7.28 -0.13
CA ALA A 120 -6.34 7.93 1.12
C ALA A 120 -6.19 6.86 2.24
N PRO A 121 -5.32 7.08 3.23
CA PRO A 121 -4.42 8.23 3.35
C PRO A 121 -3.12 8.11 2.53
N LEU A 122 -2.81 6.92 2.00
CA LEU A 122 -1.51 6.62 1.36
C LEU A 122 -1.20 7.55 0.18
N ASN A 123 -2.20 7.87 -0.63
CA ASN A 123 -2.01 8.73 -1.81
C ASN A 123 -1.73 10.19 -1.46
N SER A 124 -1.93 10.61 -0.22
CA SER A 124 -1.67 11.97 0.26
C SER A 124 -0.41 12.09 1.12
N TRP A 125 0.26 10.98 1.44
CA TRP A 125 1.49 11.03 2.20
C TRP A 125 2.59 11.79 1.44
N PRO A 126 3.39 12.64 2.10
CA PRO A 126 4.45 13.44 1.46
C PRO A 126 5.41 12.59 0.65
N ASP A 127 5.83 11.43 1.14
CA ASP A 127 6.72 10.51 0.42
C ASP A 127 6.08 9.91 -0.84
N ASN A 128 4.76 9.94 -0.93
CA ASN A 128 4.00 9.50 -2.09
C ASN A 128 3.67 10.64 -3.07
N GLY A 129 4.25 11.82 -2.85
CA GLY A 129 4.11 12.96 -3.75
C GLY A 129 4.46 12.60 -5.19
N ASN A 130 3.60 13.00 -6.13
CA ASN A 130 3.73 12.73 -7.58
C ASN A 130 3.59 11.26 -8.02
N LEU A 131 3.30 10.32 -7.12
CA LEU A 131 3.01 8.94 -7.53
C LEU A 131 1.65 8.78 -8.23
N ASP A 132 0.77 9.76 -8.10
CA ASP A 132 -0.42 9.89 -8.95
C ASP A 132 -0.04 10.02 -10.43
N LYS A 133 1.05 10.74 -10.75
CA LYS A 133 1.58 10.87 -12.11
C LYS A 133 2.08 9.52 -12.65
N ALA A 134 2.75 8.73 -11.80
CA ALA A 134 3.17 7.37 -12.17
C ALA A 134 1.96 6.50 -12.55
N ARG A 135 0.88 6.56 -11.77
CA ARG A 135 -0.36 5.84 -12.09
C ARG A 135 -1.05 6.36 -13.34
N LEU A 136 -1.01 7.68 -13.60
CA LEU A 136 -1.54 8.26 -14.84
C LEU A 136 -0.74 7.81 -16.06
N LEU A 137 0.58 7.72 -15.98
CA LEU A 137 1.43 7.17 -17.05
C LEU A 137 1.08 5.70 -17.35
N LEU A 138 0.72 4.92 -16.32
CA LEU A 138 0.31 3.53 -16.50
C LEU A 138 -1.13 3.37 -17.00
N TRP A 139 -1.93 4.43 -16.99
CA TRP A 139 -3.36 4.34 -17.32
C TRP A 139 -3.65 3.78 -18.71
N PRO A 140 -2.96 4.18 -19.81
CA PRO A 140 -3.17 3.60 -21.13
C PRO A 140 -2.94 2.07 -21.15
N ILE A 141 -1.93 1.60 -20.43
CA ILE A 141 -1.64 0.16 -20.28
C ILE A 141 -2.77 -0.51 -19.49
N LYS A 142 -3.19 0.09 -18.38
CA LYS A 142 -4.30 -0.43 -17.59
C LYS A 142 -5.59 -0.54 -18.41
N GLN A 143 -5.87 0.46 -19.26
CA GLN A 143 -7.01 0.41 -20.18
C GLN A 143 -6.90 -0.71 -21.20
N LYS A 144 -5.72 -0.88 -21.81
CA LYS A 144 -5.48 -1.92 -22.82
C LYS A 144 -5.70 -3.33 -22.29
N TYR A 145 -5.22 -3.61 -21.09
CA TYR A 145 -5.30 -4.95 -20.49
C TYR A 145 -6.53 -5.13 -19.58
N GLY A 146 -7.19 -4.06 -19.20
CA GLY A 146 -8.44 -4.06 -18.43
C GLY A 146 -8.33 -4.84 -17.13
N ASN A 147 -9.28 -5.74 -16.93
CA ASN A 147 -9.38 -6.52 -15.69
C ASN A 147 -8.44 -7.75 -15.63
N LYS A 148 -7.66 -7.98 -16.68
CA LYS A 148 -6.64 -9.04 -16.67
C LYS A 148 -5.43 -8.69 -15.82
N ILE A 149 -5.22 -7.41 -15.54
CA ILE A 149 -4.18 -6.93 -14.62
C ILE A 149 -4.79 -6.01 -13.57
N SER A 150 -4.56 -6.29 -12.29
CA SER A 150 -4.93 -5.40 -11.20
C SER A 150 -3.98 -4.21 -11.11
N TRP A 151 -4.37 -3.16 -10.42
CA TRP A 151 -3.47 -2.09 -10.07
C TRP A 151 -2.34 -2.56 -9.14
N ALA A 152 -2.67 -3.42 -8.20
CA ALA A 152 -1.68 -4.01 -7.30
C ALA A 152 -0.55 -4.70 -8.07
N ASP A 153 -0.91 -5.58 -9.02
CA ASP A 153 0.08 -6.27 -9.83
C ASP A 153 0.78 -5.34 -10.82
N LEU A 154 0.06 -4.40 -11.44
CA LEU A 154 0.63 -3.49 -12.44
C LEU A 154 1.69 -2.56 -11.83
N MET A 155 1.43 -2.01 -10.65
CA MET A 155 2.39 -1.13 -9.98
C MET A 155 3.69 -1.86 -9.61
N ILE A 156 3.60 -3.09 -9.14
CA ILE A 156 4.78 -3.90 -8.81
C ILE A 156 5.51 -4.35 -10.08
N LEU A 157 4.78 -4.80 -11.10
CA LEU A 157 5.37 -5.21 -12.37
C LEU A 157 6.09 -4.06 -13.07
N ALA A 158 5.54 -2.84 -13.01
CA ALA A 158 6.18 -1.65 -13.57
C ALA A 158 7.54 -1.38 -12.92
N GLY A 159 7.67 -1.56 -11.61
CA GLY A 159 8.95 -1.47 -10.91
C GLY A 159 9.95 -2.53 -11.38
N ASN A 160 9.51 -3.78 -11.54
CA ASN A 160 10.36 -4.85 -12.07
C ASN A 160 10.82 -4.53 -13.50
N CYS A 161 9.91 -4.13 -14.38
CA CYS A 161 10.24 -3.77 -15.75
C CYS A 161 11.19 -2.57 -15.81
N ALA A 162 11.06 -1.60 -14.90
CA ALA A 162 11.96 -0.49 -14.81
C ALA A 162 13.39 -0.94 -14.48
N LEU A 163 13.56 -1.79 -13.47
CA LEU A 163 14.85 -2.39 -13.12
C LEU A 163 15.44 -3.21 -14.27
N GLU A 164 14.62 -4.05 -14.90
CA GLU A 164 15.04 -4.90 -16.02
C GLU A 164 15.47 -4.07 -17.24
N SER A 165 14.75 -2.97 -17.54
CA SER A 165 15.11 -2.07 -18.65
C SER A 165 16.47 -1.38 -18.45
N MET A 166 16.92 -1.26 -17.22
CA MET A 166 18.24 -0.73 -16.86
C MET A 166 19.32 -1.83 -16.73
N GLY A 167 19.01 -3.07 -17.07
CA GLY A 167 19.94 -4.18 -17.05
C GLY A 167 20.01 -4.97 -15.74
N PHE A 168 19.19 -4.65 -14.75
CA PHE A 168 19.13 -5.43 -13.51
C PHE A 168 18.32 -6.71 -13.72
N LYS A 169 18.80 -7.83 -13.21
CA LYS A 169 18.08 -9.09 -13.23
C LYS A 169 17.21 -9.20 -12.01
N THR A 170 15.90 -9.00 -12.18
CA THR A 170 14.95 -9.17 -11.08
C THR A 170 14.81 -10.64 -10.71
N PHE A 171 14.36 -10.90 -9.48
CA PHE A 171 14.14 -12.27 -9.00
C PHE A 171 12.95 -12.96 -9.71
N GLY A 172 12.08 -12.17 -10.32
CA GLY A 172 10.90 -12.62 -11.03
C GLY A 172 9.64 -11.85 -10.61
N PHE A 173 8.51 -12.26 -11.18
CA PHE A 173 7.21 -11.68 -10.88
C PHE A 173 6.17 -12.78 -10.76
N ALA A 174 5.42 -12.77 -9.67
CA ALA A 174 4.22 -13.56 -9.51
C ALA A 174 3.02 -12.62 -9.35
N GLY A 175 2.03 -12.74 -10.24
CA GLY A 175 0.79 -12.01 -10.17
C GLY A 175 -0.27 -12.75 -9.36
N GLY A 176 -1.42 -12.10 -9.16
CA GLY A 176 -2.55 -12.65 -8.43
C GLY A 176 -3.03 -11.77 -7.27
N ARG A 177 -2.45 -10.57 -7.12
CA ARG A 177 -2.86 -9.57 -6.12
C ARG A 177 -4.14 -8.91 -6.59
N ALA A 178 -5.26 -9.25 -5.96
CA ALA A 178 -6.53 -8.61 -6.27
C ALA A 178 -6.61 -7.20 -5.70
N ASP A 179 -7.17 -6.27 -6.47
CA ASP A 179 -7.41 -4.92 -6.00
C ASP A 179 -8.50 -4.89 -4.91
N VAL A 180 -8.31 -4.04 -3.91
CA VAL A 180 -9.42 -3.54 -3.07
C VAL A 180 -9.99 -2.26 -3.69
N TRP A 181 -11.22 -1.91 -3.31
CA TRP A 181 -11.99 -0.82 -3.92
C TRP A 181 -12.41 0.26 -2.94
N GLU A 182 -11.86 0.21 -1.75
CA GLU A 182 -12.08 1.19 -0.70
C GLU A 182 -10.79 1.45 0.08
N PRO A 183 -10.67 2.63 0.71
CA PRO A 183 -9.55 2.93 1.59
C PRO A 183 -9.52 1.99 2.78
N GLU A 184 -8.33 1.63 3.23
CA GLU A 184 -8.10 0.89 4.46
C GLU A 184 -7.86 1.89 5.60
N GLU A 185 -8.92 2.21 6.34
CA GLU A 185 -8.89 3.27 7.36
C GLU A 185 -7.91 2.99 8.50
N ASP A 186 -7.62 1.74 8.77
CA ASP A 186 -6.72 1.35 9.84
C ASP A 186 -5.22 1.44 9.50
N VAL A 187 -4.87 1.81 8.27
CA VAL A 187 -3.53 2.30 7.93
C VAL A 187 -3.34 3.77 8.29
N TYR A 188 -4.39 4.46 8.76
CA TYR A 188 -4.28 5.82 9.26
C TYR A 188 -3.75 5.84 10.69
N TRP A 189 -2.60 6.47 10.89
CA TRP A 189 -1.85 6.49 12.13
C TRP A 189 -2.02 7.78 12.95
N GLY A 190 -2.98 8.59 12.62
CA GLY A 190 -3.17 9.93 13.16
C GLY A 190 -2.73 11.02 12.21
N LYS A 191 -2.47 12.20 12.72
CA LYS A 191 -2.03 13.33 11.89
C LYS A 191 -0.62 13.08 11.37
N GLU A 192 -0.43 13.23 10.08
CA GLU A 192 0.85 13.04 9.38
C GLU A 192 1.97 13.88 10.00
N THR A 193 1.67 15.11 10.42
CA THR A 193 2.62 16.01 11.09
C THR A 193 3.20 15.47 12.38
N GLY A 194 2.55 14.48 13.01
CA GLY A 194 3.02 13.90 14.28
C GLY A 194 3.85 12.63 14.10
N TRP A 195 4.04 12.10 12.89
CA TRP A 195 4.75 10.85 12.69
C TRP A 195 5.58 10.75 11.40
N LEU A 196 5.53 11.75 10.51
CA LEU A 196 6.30 11.80 9.26
C LEU A 196 7.67 12.45 9.39
N ASP A 197 7.93 13.16 10.45
CA ASP A 197 9.16 13.94 10.64
C ASP A 197 10.09 13.28 11.65
N ASP A 198 11.23 13.90 11.90
CA ASP A 198 12.23 13.51 12.91
C ASP A 198 11.65 13.39 14.32
N GLU A 199 10.45 13.92 14.56
CA GLU A 199 9.69 13.70 15.79
C GLU A 199 9.46 12.21 16.09
N ARG A 200 9.33 11.38 15.05
CA ARG A 200 9.17 9.95 15.18
C ARG A 200 10.47 9.23 15.47
N TYR A 201 11.57 9.74 14.93
CA TYR A 201 12.88 9.15 15.04
C TYR A 201 13.92 10.19 15.45
N THR A 202 14.76 9.87 16.40
CA THR A 202 15.94 10.69 16.71
C THR A 202 17.06 10.38 15.70
N ALA A 203 17.89 11.39 15.38
CA ALA A 203 18.98 11.24 14.42
C ALA A 203 19.95 10.12 14.82
N ASP A 204 20.27 10.02 16.11
CA ASP A 204 21.16 8.99 16.66
C ASP A 204 20.34 7.87 17.30
N ARG A 205 20.02 6.84 16.52
CA ARG A 205 19.32 5.65 17.00
C ARG A 205 19.95 4.39 16.46
N GLU A 206 19.90 3.33 17.26
CA GLU A 206 20.14 1.98 16.76
C GLU A 206 18.96 1.50 15.93
N LEU A 207 19.22 0.98 14.75
CA LEU A 207 18.20 0.37 13.91
C LEU A 207 17.98 -1.07 14.39
N GLU A 208 16.74 -1.45 14.67
CA GLU A 208 16.40 -2.85 14.96
C GLU A 208 16.76 -3.80 13.81
N ASN A 209 16.83 -3.23 12.63
CA ASN A 209 17.08 -4.00 11.42
C ASN A 209 17.81 -3.09 10.39
N PRO A 210 18.71 -3.67 9.60
CA PRO A 210 19.52 -2.89 8.66
C PRO A 210 18.75 -2.05 7.66
N LEU A 211 17.50 -2.43 7.34
CA LEU A 211 16.64 -1.68 6.43
C LEU A 211 15.74 -0.70 7.17
N ALA A 212 15.90 -0.54 8.47
CA ALA A 212 14.99 0.24 9.32
C ALA A 212 13.51 -0.18 9.19
N ALA A 213 13.26 -1.37 8.66
CA ALA A 213 11.94 -1.96 8.53
C ALA A 213 11.49 -2.42 9.91
N VAL A 214 10.88 -1.54 10.61
CA VAL A 214 10.43 -1.70 11.97
C VAL A 214 8.91 -1.91 12.01
N GLN A 215 8.31 -1.73 13.15
CA GLN A 215 6.91 -2.03 13.41
C GLN A 215 5.92 -1.38 12.44
N MET A 216 6.27 -0.25 11.86
CA MET A 216 5.36 0.55 11.02
C MET A 216 5.64 0.42 9.51
N GLY A 217 6.51 -0.51 9.14
CA GLY A 217 6.92 -0.65 7.74
C GLY A 217 8.01 0.35 7.35
N LEU A 218 8.53 0.17 6.14
CA LEU A 218 9.69 0.92 5.65
C LEU A 218 9.33 2.32 5.17
N ILE A 219 8.14 2.50 4.68
CA ILE A 219 7.66 3.79 4.17
C ILE A 219 6.79 4.51 5.22
N TYR A 220 6.35 3.93 6.20
CA TYR A 220 5.67 4.45 7.41
C TYR A 220 5.14 3.30 8.26
#